data_d9401194aa6c1706c008ba5aa902d8ea
#
_entry.id   d9401194aa6c1706c008ba5aa902d8ea
#
_cell.length_a   1.000
_cell.length_b   1.000
_cell.length_c   1.000
_cell.angle_alpha   90.00
_cell.angle_beta   90.00
_cell.angle_gamma   90.00
#
_symmetry.space_group_name_H-M   'P 1'
#
loop_
_entity.id
_entity.type
_entity.pdbx_description
1 polymer ?
#
loop_
_entity_poly.entity_id
_entity_poly.type
_entity_poly.pdbx_seq_one_letter_code
_entity_poly.pdbx_strand_id
1 'polypeptide(L)'
;MAASAGYTAPTFNSLGNTGTPRFFFGPVLSWPFLDMGRVKTRVDIAEAQADQAKAQYTSAVVGAIGETESAITNYDRSRARLSSLSEAVRASTHALDLAQLRYEAGETDFLQVLDAQRTLLSAENELAVGRTSAVTALVALYKAVGGAWPGSR
;
A
#
# COMPACT_ATOMS: atom_id res chain seq x y z
N MET A 1 -2.99 -30.95 -38.10
CA MET A 1 -2.83 -32.39 -38.35
C MET A 1 -3.19 -33.13 -37.10
N ALA A 2 -4.06 -34.12 -37.19
CA ALA A 2 -4.36 -35.02 -36.07
C ALA A 2 -4.06 -36.46 -36.50
N ALA A 3 -3.48 -37.21 -35.60
CA ALA A 3 -3.25 -38.65 -35.75
C ALA A 3 -3.75 -39.37 -34.52
N SER A 4 -4.48 -40.45 -34.70
CA SER A 4 -4.86 -41.32 -33.60
C SER A 4 -4.65 -42.78 -34.04
N ALA A 5 -4.15 -43.60 -33.11
CA ALA A 5 -3.98 -45.04 -33.30
C ALA A 5 -4.59 -45.77 -32.10
N GLY A 6 -5.29 -46.85 -32.36
CA GLY A 6 -5.93 -47.63 -31.32
C GLY A 6 -6.28 -49.05 -31.82
N TYR A 7 -6.59 -49.93 -30.90
CA TYR A 7 -7.12 -51.26 -31.16
C TYR A 7 -8.56 -51.36 -30.63
N THR A 8 -9.43 -52.00 -31.36
CA THR A 8 -10.77 -52.32 -30.91
C THR A 8 -10.84 -53.82 -30.67
N ALA A 9 -11.14 -54.22 -29.42
CA ALA A 9 -11.28 -55.63 -29.05
C ALA A 9 -12.65 -55.85 -28.38
N PRO A 10 -13.34 -56.95 -28.64
CA PRO A 10 -14.65 -57.22 -28.04
C PRO A 10 -14.59 -57.55 -26.53
N THR A 11 -13.44 -57.91 -26.04
CA THR A 11 -13.20 -58.19 -24.59
C THR A 11 -11.79 -57.77 -24.19
N PHE A 12 -11.59 -57.46 -22.91
CA PHE A 12 -10.30 -57.04 -22.37
C PHE A 12 -9.17 -58.08 -22.60
N ASN A 13 -9.53 -59.39 -22.64
CA ASN A 13 -8.55 -60.48 -22.80
C ASN A 13 -8.11 -60.65 -24.28
N SER A 14 -8.75 -59.97 -25.24
CA SER A 14 -8.40 -60.00 -26.64
C SER A 14 -7.65 -58.76 -27.13
N LEU A 15 -7.33 -57.85 -26.23
CA LEU A 15 -6.49 -56.70 -26.52
C LEU A 15 -5.05 -57.16 -26.86
N GLY A 16 -4.69 -56.98 -28.09
CA GLY A 16 -3.34 -57.33 -28.62
C GLY A 16 -3.26 -58.67 -29.41
N ASN A 17 -4.24 -59.59 -29.28
CA ASN A 17 -4.19 -60.85 -30.01
C ASN A 17 -5.17 -60.96 -31.20
N THR A 18 -6.32 -60.32 -31.15
CA THR A 18 -7.38 -60.40 -32.20
C THR A 18 -8.12 -59.09 -32.33
N GLY A 19 -7.43 -57.97 -32.24
CA GLY A 19 -8.05 -56.66 -32.41
C GLY A 19 -7.83 -56.11 -33.80
N THR A 20 -8.83 -55.42 -34.34
CA THR A 20 -8.66 -54.66 -35.58
C THR A 20 -7.93 -53.35 -35.27
N PRO A 21 -6.70 -53.14 -35.84
CA PRO A 21 -6.03 -51.86 -35.66
C PRO A 21 -6.83 -50.76 -36.37
N ARG A 22 -7.07 -49.69 -35.66
CA ARG A 22 -7.63 -48.48 -36.22
C ARG A 22 -6.59 -47.38 -36.18
N PHE A 23 -6.33 -46.78 -37.29
CA PHE A 23 -5.52 -45.57 -37.36
C PHE A 23 -6.26 -44.55 -38.20
N PHE A 24 -6.16 -43.33 -37.73
CA PHE A 24 -6.66 -42.15 -38.43
C PHE A 24 -5.51 -41.20 -38.64
N PHE A 25 -5.24 -40.82 -39.84
CA PHE A 25 -4.30 -39.78 -40.21
C PHE A 25 -4.98 -38.85 -41.20
N GLY A 26 -5.12 -37.59 -40.83
CA GLY A 26 -5.76 -36.62 -41.73
C GLY A 26 -5.55 -35.19 -41.29
N PRO A 27 -5.70 -34.26 -42.22
CA PRO A 27 -5.76 -32.84 -41.87
C PRO A 27 -7.08 -32.56 -41.16
N VAL A 28 -6.99 -31.98 -39.98
CA VAL A 28 -8.16 -31.42 -39.29
C VAL A 28 -8.16 -29.92 -39.54
N LEU A 29 -9.16 -29.44 -40.28
CA LEU A 29 -9.40 -28.03 -40.53
C LEU A 29 -10.54 -27.61 -39.58
N SER A 30 -10.19 -26.85 -38.53
CA SER A 30 -11.15 -26.22 -37.66
C SER A 30 -11.33 -24.76 -38.10
N TRP A 31 -12.44 -24.45 -38.71
CA TRP A 31 -12.74 -23.10 -39.16
C TRP A 31 -14.03 -22.58 -38.51
N PRO A 32 -13.95 -21.56 -37.61
CA PRO A 32 -15.10 -21.03 -36.91
C PRO A 32 -15.94 -20.04 -37.73
N PHE A 33 -16.02 -20.19 -39.06
CA PHE A 33 -16.72 -19.24 -39.93
C PHE A 33 -18.24 -19.14 -39.67
N LEU A 34 -18.86 -20.16 -39.11
CA LEU A 34 -20.27 -20.20 -38.75
C LEU A 34 -20.56 -19.59 -37.36
N ASP A 35 -19.54 -19.17 -36.62
CA ASP A 35 -19.64 -18.72 -35.24
C ASP A 35 -19.39 -17.22 -35.12
N MET A 36 -19.89 -16.45 -36.10
CA MET A 36 -19.73 -14.99 -36.11
C MET A 36 -20.25 -14.30 -34.85
N GLY A 37 -21.29 -14.85 -34.19
CA GLY A 37 -21.80 -14.36 -32.92
C GLY A 37 -20.75 -14.44 -31.79
N ARG A 38 -20.04 -15.58 -31.71
CA ARG A 38 -19.00 -15.76 -30.68
C ARG A 38 -17.76 -14.91 -30.94
N VAL A 39 -17.42 -14.68 -32.20
CA VAL A 39 -16.29 -13.79 -32.56
C VAL A 39 -16.63 -12.37 -32.15
N LYS A 40 -17.83 -11.88 -32.45
CA LYS A 40 -18.29 -10.56 -32.06
C LYS A 40 -18.28 -10.41 -30.52
N THR A 41 -18.85 -11.37 -29.81
CA THR A 41 -18.85 -11.36 -28.33
C THR A 41 -17.42 -11.32 -27.76
N ARG A 42 -16.44 -11.99 -28.38
CA ARG A 42 -15.04 -11.91 -27.96
C ARG A 42 -14.43 -10.52 -28.16
N VAL A 43 -14.81 -9.85 -29.25
CA VAL A 43 -14.38 -8.46 -29.50
C VAL A 43 -15.02 -7.54 -28.48
N ASP A 44 -16.32 -7.65 -28.22
CA ASP A 44 -17.04 -6.84 -27.23
C ASP A 44 -16.44 -7.04 -25.82
N ILE A 45 -16.07 -8.28 -25.45
CA ILE A 45 -15.38 -8.57 -24.20
C ILE A 45 -14.00 -7.90 -24.14
N ALA A 46 -13.22 -7.96 -25.23
CA ALA A 46 -11.90 -7.36 -25.28
C ALA A 46 -11.96 -5.83 -25.19
N GLU A 47 -12.94 -5.22 -25.84
CA GLU A 47 -13.20 -3.77 -25.74
C GLU A 47 -13.61 -3.38 -24.31
N ALA A 48 -14.51 -4.12 -23.67
CA ALA A 48 -14.91 -3.87 -22.29
C ALA A 48 -13.73 -4.03 -21.30
N GLN A 49 -12.84 -5.00 -21.55
CA GLN A 49 -11.61 -5.16 -20.78
C GLN A 49 -10.63 -3.99 -20.95
N ALA A 50 -10.52 -3.46 -22.17
CA ALA A 50 -9.70 -2.29 -22.44
C ALA A 50 -10.26 -1.04 -21.74
N ASP A 51 -11.56 -0.84 -21.76
CA ASP A 51 -12.23 0.25 -21.05
C ASP A 51 -12.10 0.12 -19.53
N GLN A 52 -12.20 -1.10 -19.02
CA GLN A 52 -11.94 -1.39 -17.60
C GLN A 52 -10.49 -1.03 -17.22
N ALA A 53 -9.51 -1.45 -18.01
CA ALA A 53 -8.10 -1.14 -17.76
C ALA A 53 -7.84 0.36 -17.78
N LYS A 54 -8.47 1.09 -18.70
CA LYS A 54 -8.39 2.56 -18.78
C LYS A 54 -9.00 3.25 -17.55
N ALA A 55 -10.16 2.76 -17.08
CA ALA A 55 -10.80 3.27 -15.88
C ALA A 55 -9.93 3.00 -14.63
N GLN A 56 -9.34 1.81 -14.52
CA GLN A 56 -8.42 1.46 -13.44
C GLN A 56 -7.17 2.34 -13.45
N TYR A 57 -6.59 2.60 -14.61
CA TYR A 57 -5.45 3.52 -14.73
C TYR A 57 -5.81 4.93 -14.26
N THR A 58 -6.94 5.45 -14.70
CA THR A 58 -7.41 6.79 -14.28
C THR A 58 -7.62 6.85 -12.77
N SER A 59 -8.24 5.82 -12.18
CA SER A 59 -8.45 5.71 -10.74
C SER A 59 -7.12 5.66 -9.98
N ALA A 60 -6.14 4.91 -10.48
CA ALA A 60 -4.80 4.82 -9.87
C ALA A 60 -4.08 6.18 -9.90
N VAL A 61 -4.16 6.93 -11.01
CA VAL A 61 -3.56 8.26 -11.11
C VAL A 61 -4.20 9.24 -10.13
N VAL A 62 -5.54 9.28 -10.08
CA VAL A 62 -6.26 10.16 -9.14
C VAL A 62 -5.95 9.77 -7.69
N GLY A 63 -5.89 8.47 -7.40
CA GLY A 63 -5.49 7.97 -6.08
C GLY A 63 -4.08 8.41 -5.69
N ALA A 64 -3.10 8.29 -6.59
CA ALA A 64 -1.73 8.71 -6.33
C ALA A 64 -1.58 10.22 -6.07
N ILE A 65 -2.35 11.04 -6.79
CA ILE A 65 -2.39 12.49 -6.54
C ILE A 65 -2.95 12.77 -5.14
N GLY A 66 -4.10 12.16 -4.79
CA GLY A 66 -4.72 12.34 -3.48
C GLY A 66 -3.84 11.85 -2.31
N GLU A 67 -3.13 10.74 -2.49
CA GLU A 67 -2.14 10.26 -1.53
C GLU A 67 -0.99 11.25 -1.33
N THR A 68 -0.47 11.82 -2.41
CA THR A 68 0.63 12.79 -2.37
C THR A 68 0.18 14.08 -1.67
N GLU A 69 -0.98 14.63 -2.00
CA GLU A 69 -1.53 15.82 -1.33
C GLU A 69 -1.77 15.59 0.17
N SER A 70 -2.31 14.43 0.51
CA SER A 70 -2.51 14.04 1.90
C SER A 70 -1.20 13.91 2.66
N ALA A 71 -0.17 13.34 2.05
CA ALA A 71 1.15 13.18 2.65
C ALA A 71 1.84 14.55 2.87
N ILE A 72 1.75 15.47 1.91
CA ILE A 72 2.25 16.84 2.04
C ILE A 72 1.57 17.54 3.23
N THR A 73 0.24 17.51 3.25
CA THR A 73 -0.54 18.15 4.31
C THR A 73 -0.21 17.60 5.69
N ASN A 74 -0.06 16.27 5.81
CA ASN A 74 0.30 15.61 7.05
C ASN A 74 1.72 15.99 7.51
N TYR A 75 2.66 16.09 6.59
CA TYR A 75 4.03 16.52 6.92
C TYR A 75 4.06 17.97 7.40
N ASP A 76 3.39 18.89 6.72
CA ASP A 76 3.33 20.30 7.11
C ASP A 76 2.68 20.48 8.48
N ARG A 77 1.58 19.79 8.75
CA ARG A 77 0.92 19.79 10.06
C ARG A 77 1.81 19.21 11.16
N SER A 78 2.55 18.16 10.86
CA SER A 78 3.49 17.55 11.81
C SER A 78 4.64 18.50 12.15
N ARG A 79 5.14 19.26 11.18
CA ARG A 79 6.15 20.30 11.41
C ARG A 79 5.63 21.45 12.25
N ALA A 80 4.43 21.94 11.95
CA ALA A 80 3.80 23.01 12.73
C ALA A 80 3.58 22.56 14.19
N ARG A 81 3.12 21.33 14.39
CA ARG A 81 2.97 20.75 15.72
C ARG A 81 4.29 20.66 16.47
N LEU A 82 5.40 20.28 15.82
CA LEU A 82 6.72 20.25 16.44
C LEU A 82 7.15 21.63 16.96
N SER A 83 6.87 22.68 16.21
CA SER A 83 7.15 24.06 16.66
C SER A 83 6.42 24.38 17.95
N SER A 84 5.11 24.09 18.02
CA SER A 84 4.28 24.32 19.21
C SER A 84 4.72 23.48 20.39
N LEU A 85 5.09 22.20 20.16
CA LEU A 85 5.59 21.32 21.24
C LEU A 85 6.94 21.80 21.79
N SER A 86 7.83 22.29 20.90
CA SER A 86 9.11 22.88 21.34
C SER A 86 8.89 24.14 22.18
N GLU A 87 7.89 24.95 21.85
CA GLU A 87 7.53 26.11 22.64
C GLU A 87 6.91 25.74 23.99
N ALA A 88 6.10 24.69 24.02
CA ALA A 88 5.53 24.16 25.26
C ALA A 88 6.62 23.65 26.23
N VAL A 89 7.63 22.94 25.72
CA VAL A 89 8.79 22.50 26.53
C VAL A 89 9.52 23.71 27.10
N ARG A 90 9.80 24.71 26.28
CA ARG A 90 10.49 25.94 26.73
C ARG A 90 9.70 26.69 27.82
N ALA A 91 8.38 26.80 27.63
CA ALA A 91 7.51 27.45 28.63
C ALA A 91 7.44 26.64 29.93
N SER A 92 7.38 25.30 29.84
CA SER A 92 7.38 24.42 31.00
C SER A 92 8.72 24.45 31.77
N THR A 93 9.85 24.54 31.05
CA THR A 93 11.18 24.73 31.66
C THR A 93 11.21 26.02 32.43
N HIS A 94 10.75 27.12 31.86
CA HIS A 94 10.73 28.42 32.55
C HIS A 94 9.79 28.40 33.75
N ALA A 95 8.67 27.70 33.65
CA ALA A 95 7.73 27.54 34.80
C ALA A 95 8.37 26.75 35.95
N LEU A 96 9.15 25.71 35.61
CA LEU A 96 9.91 24.95 36.63
C LEU A 96 10.97 25.82 37.30
N ASP A 97 11.76 26.56 36.52
CA ASP A 97 12.78 27.46 37.07
C ASP A 97 12.15 28.48 38.05
N LEU A 98 11.01 29.06 37.68
CA LEU A 98 10.29 30.02 38.53
C LEU A 98 9.73 29.35 39.79
N ALA A 99 9.18 28.12 39.70
CA ALA A 99 8.69 27.37 40.83
C ALA A 99 9.83 27.04 41.82
N GLN A 100 11.03 26.69 41.33
CA GLN A 100 12.20 26.45 42.17
C GLN A 100 12.64 27.71 42.90
N LEU A 101 12.76 28.86 42.19
CA LEU A 101 13.12 30.14 42.81
C LEU A 101 12.15 30.56 43.91
N ARG A 102 10.84 30.39 43.69
CA ARG A 102 9.81 30.69 44.72
C ARG A 102 9.88 29.75 45.93
N TYR A 103 10.17 28.48 45.68
CA TYR A 103 10.37 27.50 46.76
C TYR A 103 11.61 27.86 47.61
N GLU A 104 12.73 28.21 46.98
CA GLU A 104 13.95 28.63 47.67
C GLU A 104 13.73 29.91 48.45
N ALA A 105 12.88 30.82 47.99
CA ALA A 105 12.49 32.02 48.70
C ALA A 105 11.48 31.76 49.85
N GLY A 106 10.98 30.51 49.97
CA GLY A 106 9.96 30.13 50.96
C GLY A 106 8.55 30.64 50.66
N GLU A 107 8.31 31.08 49.43
CA GLU A 107 7.02 31.62 48.98
C GLU A 107 6.01 30.55 48.58
N THR A 108 6.46 29.31 48.34
CA THR A 108 5.62 28.24 47.80
C THR A 108 6.02 26.88 48.37
N ASP A 109 5.10 25.91 48.29
CA ASP A 109 5.30 24.53 48.72
C ASP A 109 6.08 23.72 47.65
N PHE A 110 6.83 22.73 48.12
CA PHE A 110 7.55 21.78 47.24
C PHE A 110 6.65 21.03 46.24
N LEU A 111 5.37 20.85 46.56
CA LEU A 111 4.38 20.26 45.67
C LEU A 111 4.27 21.03 44.34
N GLN A 112 4.41 22.36 44.35
CA GLN A 112 4.38 23.14 43.10
C GLN A 112 5.61 22.90 42.23
N VAL A 113 6.76 22.69 42.82
CA VAL A 113 7.97 22.30 42.09
C VAL A 113 7.79 20.91 41.41
N LEU A 114 7.21 19.97 42.18
CA LEU A 114 6.94 18.63 41.68
C LEU A 114 5.92 18.64 40.55
N ASP A 115 4.88 19.42 40.61
CA ASP A 115 3.88 19.57 39.54
C ASP A 115 4.47 20.23 38.28
N ALA A 116 5.33 21.23 38.47
CA ALA A 116 6.06 21.84 37.36
C ALA A 116 7.00 20.85 36.67
N GLN A 117 7.71 20.01 37.45
CA GLN A 117 8.57 18.93 36.90
C GLN A 117 7.77 17.90 36.10
N ARG A 118 6.61 17.47 36.65
CA ARG A 118 5.73 16.52 35.94
C ARG A 118 5.22 17.11 34.62
N THR A 119 4.87 18.40 34.65
CA THR A 119 4.41 19.10 33.42
C THR A 119 5.53 19.18 32.38
N LEU A 120 6.74 19.51 32.79
CA LEU A 120 7.91 19.53 31.87
C LEU A 120 8.16 18.14 31.28
N LEU A 121 8.17 17.09 32.11
CA LEU A 121 8.38 15.72 31.68
C LEU A 121 7.34 15.27 30.65
N SER A 122 6.07 15.66 30.87
CA SER A 122 4.98 15.41 29.92
C SER A 122 5.21 16.13 28.59
N ALA A 123 5.61 17.41 28.64
CA ALA A 123 5.88 18.19 27.44
C ALA A 123 7.08 17.64 26.64
N GLU A 124 8.15 17.22 27.33
CA GLU A 124 9.31 16.58 26.69
C GLU A 124 8.96 15.26 26.02
N ASN A 125 8.15 14.42 26.67
CA ASN A 125 7.65 13.19 26.11
C ASN A 125 6.79 13.44 24.86
N GLU A 126 5.89 14.41 24.90
CA GLU A 126 5.09 14.80 23.74
C GLU A 126 5.96 15.32 22.59
N LEU A 127 7.02 16.08 22.89
CA LEU A 127 7.97 16.53 21.87
C LEU A 127 8.72 15.35 21.24
N ALA A 128 9.14 14.36 22.02
CA ALA A 128 9.81 13.17 21.51
C ALA A 128 8.90 12.37 20.58
N VAL A 129 7.64 12.15 20.95
CA VAL A 129 6.62 11.52 20.12
C VAL A 129 6.36 12.35 18.85
N GLY A 130 6.26 13.67 18.99
CA GLY A 130 6.07 14.58 17.88
C GLY A 130 7.21 14.53 16.86
N ARG A 131 8.47 14.44 17.30
CA ARG A 131 9.64 14.25 16.42
C ARG A 131 9.55 12.96 15.62
N THR A 132 9.20 11.87 16.28
CA THR A 132 9.01 10.57 15.60
C THR A 132 7.89 10.65 14.57
N SER A 133 6.77 11.28 14.90
CA SER A 133 5.65 11.47 13.99
C SER A 133 6.02 12.29 12.76
N ALA A 134 6.81 13.35 12.92
CA ALA A 134 7.24 14.19 11.82
C ALA A 134 8.20 13.44 10.87
N VAL A 135 9.11 12.62 11.40
CA VAL A 135 9.99 11.78 10.59
C VAL A 135 9.19 10.72 9.83
N THR A 136 8.21 10.10 10.50
CA THR A 136 7.33 9.12 9.87
C THR A 136 6.51 9.75 8.74
N ALA A 137 5.98 10.96 8.96
CA ALA A 137 5.26 11.71 7.92
C ALA A 137 6.16 12.08 6.74
N LEU A 138 7.43 12.42 6.99
CA LEU A 138 8.42 12.67 5.94
C LEU A 138 8.67 11.42 5.10
N VAL A 139 8.86 10.26 5.74
CA VAL A 139 9.05 8.98 5.04
C VAL A 139 7.81 8.61 4.22
N ALA A 140 6.61 8.85 4.76
CA ALA A 140 5.35 8.65 4.03
C ALA A 140 5.27 9.54 2.79
N LEU A 141 5.67 10.81 2.89
CA LEU A 141 5.74 11.73 1.77
C LEU A 141 6.71 11.23 0.69
N TYR A 142 7.90 10.80 1.06
CA TYR A 142 8.86 10.22 0.10
C TYR A 142 8.29 8.99 -0.63
N LYS A 143 7.57 8.13 0.08
CA LYS A 143 6.91 6.97 -0.52
C LYS A 143 5.80 7.37 -1.49
N ALA A 144 4.98 8.35 -1.13
CA ALA A 144 3.87 8.82 -1.96
C ALA A 144 4.37 9.43 -3.29
N VAL A 145 5.53 10.10 -3.28
CA VAL A 145 6.16 10.69 -4.48
C VAL A 145 6.88 9.63 -5.34
N GLY A 146 6.88 8.37 -4.93
CA GLY A 146 7.47 7.27 -5.71
C GLY A 146 8.81 6.75 -5.18
N GLY A 147 9.24 7.18 -4.00
CA GLY A 147 10.34 6.57 -3.25
C GLY A 147 11.70 6.55 -3.97
N ALA A 148 11.96 7.49 -4.86
CA ALA A 148 13.27 7.60 -5.51
C ALA A 148 14.35 7.98 -4.49
N TRP A 149 14.86 6.96 -3.78
CA TRP A 149 16.02 7.11 -2.94
C TRP A 149 17.26 7.23 -3.84
N PRO A 150 18.02 8.31 -3.76
CA PRO A 150 19.27 8.40 -4.51
C PRO A 150 20.26 7.36 -3.95
N GLY A 151 20.37 6.21 -4.63
CA GLY A 151 21.27 5.13 -4.20
C GLY A 151 20.85 3.71 -4.53
N SER A 152 19.65 3.48 -5.04
CA SER A 152 19.24 2.15 -5.53
C SER A 152 19.54 2.01 -7.04
N ARG A 153 20.80 1.85 -7.39
CA ARG A 153 21.27 1.26 -8.65
C ARG A 153 22.08 0.02 -8.35
#